data_32da423870f01fdb9f3243f1e32b31be
#
_entry.id   32da423870f01fdb9f3243f1e32b31be
#
_cell.length_a   1.000
_cell.length_b   1.000
_cell.length_c   1.000
_cell.angle_alpha   90.00
_cell.angle_beta   90.00
_cell.angle_gamma   90.00
#
_symmetry.space_group_name_H-M   'P 1'
#
loop_
_entity.id
_entity.type
_entity.pdbx_description
1 polymer ?
#
loop_
_entity_poly.entity_id
_entity_poly.type
_entity_poly.pdbx_seq_one_letter_code
_entity_poly.pdbx_strand_id
1 'polypeptide(L)'
;MKTTNIYYIVDASIRTRGDTKNRIQSNLARVARALQFCPYKTKLHIIGYRDKSFFIHPFNAYLPHGNPDFGEGLKMLENVMNYGNKYPTAKTRSVFIWHTADNVLEGWQTPLERLFRKKEFAFGLRYVVYYGNPDKYTKQAYYRFAEAPDKILRHFSEGRLCSLVHTIQTH
;
A
#
# COMPACT_ATOMS: atom_id res chain seq x y z
N MET A 1 -16.36 -18.56 -3.74
CA MET A 1 -16.30 -17.10 -3.87
C MET A 1 -14.85 -16.64 -3.74
N LYS A 2 -14.38 -15.85 -4.68
CA LYS A 2 -13.01 -15.31 -4.61
C LYS A 2 -12.95 -14.18 -3.57
N THR A 3 -11.97 -14.20 -2.69
CA THR A 3 -11.72 -13.12 -1.74
C THR A 3 -10.47 -12.35 -2.18
N THR A 4 -10.56 -11.03 -2.21
CA THR A 4 -9.42 -10.16 -2.49
C THR A 4 -9.05 -9.41 -1.22
N ASN A 5 -7.82 -9.55 -0.77
CA ASN A 5 -7.24 -8.73 0.29
C ASN A 5 -6.46 -7.57 -0.34
N ILE A 6 -6.78 -6.36 0.05
CA ILE A 6 -6.07 -5.16 -0.38
C ILE A 6 -5.38 -4.55 0.81
N TYR A 7 -4.06 -4.43 0.69
CA TYR A 7 -3.22 -3.82 1.71
C TYR A 7 -2.66 -2.51 1.18
N TYR A 8 -3.09 -1.42 1.78
CA TYR A 8 -2.48 -0.11 1.59
C TYR A 8 -1.39 0.12 2.63
N ILE A 9 -0.22 0.53 2.18
CA ILE A 9 0.87 0.98 3.02
C ILE A 9 1.07 2.46 2.71
N VAL A 10 0.79 3.33 3.66
CA VAL A 10 0.67 4.78 3.45
C VAL A 10 1.71 5.52 4.27
N ASP A 11 2.53 6.31 3.57
CA ASP A 11 3.42 7.26 4.21
C ASP A 11 2.59 8.35 4.92
N ALA A 12 2.64 8.37 6.23
CA ALA A 12 1.98 9.36 7.08
C ALA A 12 2.98 10.26 7.82
N SER A 13 4.20 10.37 7.30
CA SER A 13 5.24 11.25 7.83
C SER A 13 4.90 12.73 7.64
N ILE A 14 5.65 13.60 8.32
CA ILE A 14 5.47 15.07 8.22
C ILE A 14 5.62 15.59 6.77
N ARG A 15 6.33 14.85 5.92
CA ARG A 15 6.55 15.23 4.52
C ARG A 15 5.30 15.10 3.64
N THR A 16 4.29 14.34 4.11
CA THR A 16 3.02 14.15 3.38
C THR A 16 1.95 15.19 3.73
N ARG A 17 2.29 16.22 4.51
CA ARG A 17 1.34 17.28 4.88
C ARG A 17 0.86 18.08 3.67
N GLY A 18 -0.29 18.74 3.79
CA GLY A 18 -0.86 19.60 2.77
C GLY A 18 -1.54 18.83 1.64
N ASP A 19 -1.32 19.26 0.41
CA ASP A 19 -1.98 18.69 -0.77
C ASP A 19 -1.72 17.19 -0.96
N THR A 20 -0.51 16.73 -0.70
CA THR A 20 -0.15 15.32 -0.82
C THR A 20 -0.98 14.46 0.10
N LYS A 21 -1.12 14.84 1.37
CA LYS A 21 -1.99 14.16 2.33
C LYS A 21 -3.44 14.13 1.85
N ASN A 22 -3.95 15.25 1.36
CA ASN A 22 -5.34 15.36 0.88
C ASN A 22 -5.58 14.46 -0.33
N ARG A 23 -4.64 14.37 -1.25
CA ARG A 23 -4.69 13.47 -2.41
C ARG A 23 -4.69 12.00 -1.99
N ILE A 24 -3.82 11.61 -1.08
CA ILE A 24 -3.77 10.25 -0.54
C ILE A 24 -5.09 9.90 0.12
N GLN A 25 -5.61 10.75 1.00
CA GLN A 25 -6.89 10.50 1.68
C GLN A 25 -8.06 10.41 0.70
N SER A 26 -8.12 11.29 -0.29
CA SER A 26 -9.15 11.26 -1.32
C SER A 26 -9.12 9.95 -2.12
N ASN A 27 -7.93 9.49 -2.50
CA ASN A 27 -7.75 8.25 -3.22
C ASN A 27 -8.15 7.03 -2.39
N LEU A 28 -7.77 6.99 -1.11
CA LEU A 28 -8.18 5.93 -0.18
C LEU A 28 -9.71 5.85 -0.06
N ALA A 29 -10.37 7.00 0.12
CA ALA A 29 -11.83 7.06 0.23
C ALA A 29 -12.52 6.60 -1.07
N ARG A 30 -12.00 6.99 -2.23
CA ARG A 30 -12.54 6.57 -3.53
C ARG A 30 -12.42 5.07 -3.76
N VAL A 31 -11.26 4.50 -3.46
CA VAL A 31 -11.05 3.05 -3.58
C VAL A 31 -11.97 2.31 -2.61
N ALA A 32 -12.06 2.74 -1.36
CA ALA A 32 -12.94 2.12 -0.38
C ALA A 32 -14.40 2.13 -0.83
N ARG A 33 -14.89 3.24 -1.38
CA ARG A 33 -16.26 3.35 -1.91
C ARG A 33 -16.48 2.43 -3.12
N ALA A 34 -15.54 2.42 -4.05
CA ALA A 34 -15.64 1.56 -5.25
C ALA A 34 -15.69 0.08 -4.87
N LEU A 35 -14.94 -0.33 -3.86
CA LEU A 35 -14.87 -1.71 -3.42
C LEU A 35 -16.12 -2.16 -2.63
N GLN A 36 -16.89 -1.24 -2.05
CA GLN A 36 -18.17 -1.58 -1.41
C GLN A 36 -19.18 -2.17 -2.40
N PHE A 37 -19.10 -1.81 -3.67
CA PHE A 37 -19.98 -2.30 -4.73
C PHE A 37 -19.37 -3.46 -5.54
N CYS A 38 -18.23 -3.98 -5.11
CA CYS A 38 -17.59 -5.09 -5.79
C CYS A 38 -18.35 -6.39 -5.53
N PRO A 39 -18.68 -7.20 -6.56
CA PRO A 39 -19.38 -8.47 -6.40
C PRO A 39 -18.55 -9.54 -5.67
N TYR A 40 -17.26 -9.29 -5.50
CA TYR A 40 -16.35 -10.20 -4.80
C TYR A 40 -16.10 -9.71 -3.38
N LYS A 41 -15.96 -10.64 -2.45
CA LYS A 41 -15.62 -10.28 -1.08
C LYS A 41 -14.22 -9.63 -1.04
N THR A 42 -14.19 -8.35 -0.73
CA THR A 42 -12.96 -7.58 -0.63
C THR A 42 -12.73 -7.15 0.81
N LYS A 43 -11.52 -7.38 1.31
CA LYS A 43 -11.07 -6.87 2.61
C LYS A 43 -10.01 -5.79 2.37
N LEU A 44 -10.23 -4.64 2.97
CA LEU A 44 -9.33 -3.51 2.86
C LEU A 44 -8.60 -3.29 4.19
N HIS A 45 -7.28 -3.29 4.14
CA HIS A 45 -6.40 -3.01 5.27
C HIS A 45 -5.55 -1.80 4.93
N ILE A 46 -5.60 -0.76 5.76
CA ILE A 46 -4.84 0.48 5.54
C ILE A 46 -3.88 0.67 6.70
N ILE A 47 -2.59 0.61 6.41
CA ILE A 47 -1.51 0.76 7.36
C ILE A 47 -0.84 2.09 7.09
N GLY A 48 -0.81 2.98 8.08
CA GLY A 48 0.01 4.18 8.05
C GLY A 48 1.36 3.92 8.71
N TYR A 49 2.40 4.52 8.19
CA TYR A 49 3.72 4.49 8.83
C TYR A 49 4.32 5.88 8.95
N ARG A 50 5.03 6.05 10.02
CA ARG A 50 5.90 7.15 10.38
C ARG A 50 6.95 6.57 11.32
N ASP A 51 7.32 7.19 12.42
CA ASP A 51 8.24 6.55 13.40
C ASP A 51 7.67 5.23 13.94
N LYS A 52 6.32 5.11 13.99
CA LYS A 52 5.58 3.88 14.32
C LYS A 52 4.47 3.65 13.32
N SER A 53 4.00 2.41 13.23
CA SER A 53 2.86 2.04 12.39
C SER A 53 1.54 2.19 13.13
N PHE A 54 0.47 2.44 12.39
CA PHE A 54 -0.88 2.54 12.91
C PHE A 54 -1.90 2.20 11.82
N PHE A 55 -3.15 1.93 12.20
CA PHE A 55 -4.22 1.72 11.24
C PHE A 55 -4.88 3.04 10.84
N ILE A 56 -5.18 3.19 9.55
CA ILE A 56 -5.89 4.34 9.00
C ILE A 56 -7.30 3.88 8.61
N HIS A 57 -8.31 4.64 9.06
CA HIS A 57 -9.67 4.48 8.57
C HIS A 57 -9.81 5.23 7.24
N PRO A 58 -10.41 4.63 6.17
CA PRO A 58 -10.41 5.20 4.83
C PRO A 58 -11.15 6.54 4.71
N PHE A 59 -12.08 6.82 5.60
CA PHE A 59 -12.89 8.05 5.58
C PHE A 59 -12.52 9.06 6.68
N ASN A 60 -11.59 8.73 7.56
CA ASN A 60 -11.17 9.62 8.64
C ASN A 60 -9.84 10.27 8.33
N ALA A 61 -9.70 11.53 8.76
CA ALA A 61 -8.43 12.24 8.66
C ALA A 61 -7.40 11.68 9.65
N TYR A 62 -6.15 11.67 9.23
CA TYR A 62 -5.00 11.41 10.10
C TYR A 62 -4.06 12.61 10.10
N LEU A 63 -3.28 12.77 11.16
CA LEU A 63 -2.32 13.86 11.30
C LEU A 63 -0.93 13.38 10.84
N PRO A 64 -0.37 13.95 9.74
CA PRO A 64 0.99 13.62 9.31
C PRO A 64 2.01 14.18 10.31
N HIS A 65 2.88 13.32 10.81
CA HIS A 65 4.05 13.70 11.63
C HIS A 65 5.10 12.60 11.64
N GLY A 66 6.28 12.90 12.17
CA GLY A 66 7.37 11.94 12.29
C GLY A 66 8.09 11.68 10.97
N ASN A 67 8.93 10.68 10.96
CA ASN A 67 9.82 10.31 9.87
C ASN A 67 9.23 9.19 9.00
N PRO A 68 9.61 9.09 7.72
CA PRO A 68 9.09 8.08 6.80
C PRO A 68 9.77 6.71 6.97
N ASP A 69 9.56 6.07 8.11
CA ASP A 69 10.12 4.74 8.40
C ASP A 69 9.30 3.64 7.71
N PHE A 70 9.63 3.38 6.47
CA PHE A 70 8.98 2.36 5.66
C PHE A 70 9.15 0.95 6.26
N GLY A 71 10.28 0.67 6.90
CA GLY A 71 10.52 -0.60 7.59
C GLY A 71 9.47 -0.90 8.66
N GLU A 72 9.03 0.12 9.40
CA GLU A 72 7.94 -0.02 10.38
C GLU A 72 6.61 -0.37 9.70
N GLY A 73 6.31 0.24 8.57
CA GLY A 73 5.14 -0.10 7.76
C GLY A 73 5.14 -1.54 7.29
N LEU A 74 6.30 -2.03 6.84
CA LEU A 74 6.47 -3.41 6.38
C LEU A 74 6.33 -4.44 7.52
N LYS A 75 6.84 -4.13 8.71
CA LYS A 75 6.66 -4.97 9.89
C LYS A 75 5.19 -5.11 10.28
N MET A 76 4.45 -4.01 10.24
CA MET A 76 3.00 -4.03 10.50
C MET A 76 2.26 -4.82 9.42
N LEU A 77 2.63 -4.68 8.16
CA LEU A 77 2.06 -5.46 7.06
C LEU A 77 2.22 -6.97 7.32
N GLU A 78 3.41 -7.41 7.70
CA GLU A 78 3.66 -8.80 8.06
C GLU A 78 2.74 -9.27 9.19
N ASN A 79 2.59 -8.47 10.24
CA ASN A 79 1.69 -8.78 11.35
C ASN A 79 0.23 -8.91 10.89
N VAL A 80 -0.25 -7.96 10.08
CA VAL A 80 -1.62 -7.98 9.56
C VAL A 80 -1.88 -9.21 8.69
N MET A 81 -0.92 -9.56 7.84
CA MET A 81 -1.00 -10.76 7.00
C MET A 81 -1.05 -12.05 7.85
N ASN A 82 -0.24 -12.13 8.89
CA ASN A 82 -0.20 -13.29 9.79
C ASN A 82 -1.51 -13.48 10.57
N TYR A 83 -2.14 -12.38 11.01
CA TYR A 83 -3.43 -12.43 11.71
C TYR A 83 -4.62 -12.68 10.78
N GLY A 84 -4.56 -12.14 9.56
CA GLY A 84 -5.69 -12.17 8.62
C GLY A 84 -5.84 -13.49 7.86
N ASN A 85 -4.77 -14.26 7.72
CA ASN A 85 -4.69 -15.43 6.84
C ASN A 85 -4.36 -16.72 7.57
N LYS A 86 -5.05 -16.99 8.67
CA LYS A 86 -4.91 -18.30 9.35
C LYS A 86 -5.23 -19.49 8.42
N TYR A 87 -6.00 -19.25 7.35
CA TYR A 87 -6.37 -20.28 6.38
C TYR A 87 -6.41 -19.67 4.96
N PRO A 88 -5.24 -19.46 4.31
CA PRO A 88 -5.24 -19.01 2.92
C PRO A 88 -5.89 -20.10 2.06
N THR A 89 -7.00 -19.77 1.42
CA THR A 89 -7.61 -20.64 0.44
C THR A 89 -7.01 -20.36 -0.94
N ALA A 90 -6.99 -21.36 -1.83
CA ALA A 90 -6.55 -21.19 -3.22
C ALA A 90 -7.32 -20.13 -4.02
N LYS A 91 -8.39 -19.59 -3.45
CA LYS A 91 -9.25 -18.55 -4.02
C LYS A 91 -9.00 -17.16 -3.45
N THR A 92 -7.97 -17.00 -2.62
CA THR A 92 -7.61 -15.68 -2.04
C THR A 92 -6.52 -15.03 -2.87
N ARG A 93 -6.75 -13.79 -3.21
CA ARG A 93 -5.80 -12.96 -3.95
C ARG A 93 -5.43 -11.73 -3.11
N SER A 94 -4.18 -11.28 -3.20
CA SER A 94 -3.72 -10.12 -2.48
C SER A 94 -3.14 -9.04 -3.39
N VAL A 95 -3.46 -7.81 -3.09
CA VAL A 95 -2.97 -6.62 -3.75
C VAL A 95 -2.33 -5.71 -2.71
N PHE A 96 -1.12 -5.25 -2.98
CA PHE A 96 -0.36 -4.37 -2.10
C PHE A 96 -0.12 -3.04 -2.81
N ILE A 97 -0.49 -1.94 -2.18
CA ILE A 97 -0.36 -0.60 -2.75
C ILE A 97 0.37 0.29 -1.76
N TRP A 98 1.57 0.70 -2.13
CA TRP A 98 2.38 1.60 -1.32
C TRP A 98 2.24 3.03 -1.82
N HIS A 99 1.64 3.90 -1.00
CA HIS A 99 1.61 5.34 -1.24
C HIS A 99 2.76 6.01 -0.49
N THR A 100 3.62 6.71 -1.19
CA THR A 100 4.81 7.34 -0.62
C THR A 100 5.04 8.73 -1.21
N ALA A 101 5.49 9.65 -0.37
CA ALA A 101 5.71 11.05 -0.75
C ALA A 101 7.11 11.57 -0.43
N ASP A 102 7.90 10.80 0.29
CA ASP A 102 9.22 11.21 0.72
C ASP A 102 10.23 10.07 0.60
N ASN A 103 11.50 10.43 0.71
CA ASN A 103 12.58 9.46 0.70
C ASN A 103 12.49 8.51 1.90
N VAL A 104 12.74 7.23 1.65
CA VAL A 104 12.69 6.21 2.69
C VAL A 104 13.91 6.29 3.60
N LEU A 105 13.71 6.01 4.88
CA LEU A 105 14.81 5.82 5.82
C LEU A 105 15.47 4.45 5.61
N GLU A 106 16.68 4.29 6.11
CA GLU A 106 17.38 3.01 6.10
C GLU A 106 16.63 1.94 6.91
N GLY A 107 16.90 0.67 6.61
CA GLY A 107 16.36 -0.45 7.37
C GLY A 107 15.12 -1.11 6.80
N TRP A 108 14.70 -0.73 5.60
CA TRP A 108 13.54 -1.34 4.93
C TRP A 108 13.86 -2.70 4.28
N GLN A 109 15.14 -2.98 3.98
CA GLN A 109 15.54 -4.16 3.20
C GLN A 109 15.18 -5.46 3.91
N THR A 110 15.56 -5.62 5.16
CA THR A 110 15.32 -6.85 5.94
C THR A 110 13.82 -7.14 6.12
N PRO A 111 12.96 -6.19 6.54
CA PRO A 111 11.52 -6.42 6.57
C PRO A 111 10.92 -6.78 5.22
N LEU A 112 11.40 -6.16 4.13
CA LEU A 112 10.89 -6.45 2.79
C LEU A 112 11.28 -7.87 2.33
N GLU A 113 12.50 -8.30 2.56
CA GLU A 113 12.95 -9.65 2.25
C GLU A 113 12.16 -10.71 3.03
N ARG A 114 11.82 -10.45 4.27
CA ARG A 114 10.95 -11.33 5.06
C ARG A 114 9.57 -11.48 4.43
N LEU A 115 8.99 -10.39 3.93
CA LEU A 115 7.72 -10.43 3.22
C LEU A 115 7.79 -11.26 1.94
N PHE A 116 8.88 -11.15 1.17
CA PHE A 116 9.06 -11.94 -0.05
C PHE A 116 9.16 -13.45 0.20
N ARG A 117 9.47 -13.88 1.40
CA ARG A 117 9.42 -15.30 1.78
C ARG A 117 7.98 -15.83 1.93
N LYS A 118 7.00 -14.93 2.04
CA LYS A 118 5.58 -15.28 2.09
C LYS A 118 5.00 -15.34 0.69
N LYS A 119 4.41 -16.47 0.32
CA LYS A 119 3.82 -16.67 -1.00
C LYS A 119 2.74 -15.63 -1.33
N GLU A 120 1.93 -15.24 -0.36
CA GLU A 120 0.91 -14.21 -0.52
C GLU A 120 1.50 -12.88 -1.03
N PHE A 121 2.63 -12.46 -0.46
CA PHE A 121 3.30 -11.24 -0.88
C PHE A 121 4.06 -11.42 -2.20
N ALA A 122 4.83 -12.50 -2.33
CA ALA A 122 5.66 -12.75 -3.51
C ALA A 122 4.83 -12.89 -4.81
N PHE A 123 3.67 -13.53 -4.73
CA PHE A 123 2.77 -13.72 -5.89
C PHE A 123 1.63 -12.70 -5.95
N GLY A 124 1.52 -11.79 -5.00
CA GLY A 124 0.54 -10.72 -5.01
C GLY A 124 0.87 -9.64 -6.05
N LEU A 125 -0.13 -8.83 -6.38
CA LEU A 125 0.07 -7.63 -7.19
C LEU A 125 0.63 -6.52 -6.29
N ARG A 126 1.75 -5.92 -6.66
CA ARG A 126 2.39 -4.87 -5.86
C ARG A 126 2.56 -3.60 -6.69
N TYR A 127 2.01 -2.51 -6.19
CA TYR A 127 2.06 -1.19 -6.81
C TYR A 127 2.73 -0.19 -5.89
N VAL A 128 3.49 0.73 -6.47
CA VAL A 128 4.00 1.92 -5.80
C VAL A 128 3.36 3.14 -6.45
N VAL A 129 2.77 3.99 -5.63
CA VAL A 129 2.25 5.30 -6.05
C VAL A 129 3.05 6.36 -5.32
N TYR A 130 3.86 7.13 -6.04
CA TYR A 130 4.74 8.09 -5.43
C TYR A 130 4.41 9.53 -5.85
N TYR A 131 4.69 10.45 -4.94
CA TYR A 131 4.56 11.88 -5.10
C TYR A 131 5.93 12.52 -4.86
N GLY A 132 6.23 13.62 -5.54
CA GLY A 132 7.52 14.29 -5.39
C GLY A 132 8.66 13.67 -6.21
N ASN A 133 9.90 13.93 -5.81
CA ASN A 133 11.10 13.51 -6.52
C ASN A 133 11.95 12.60 -5.62
N PRO A 134 11.78 11.27 -5.71
CA PRO A 134 12.55 10.35 -4.90
C PRO A 134 14.02 10.33 -5.31
N ASP A 135 14.92 10.18 -4.34
CA ASP A 135 16.33 9.95 -4.61
C ASP A 135 16.58 8.54 -5.17
N LYS A 136 17.84 8.28 -5.56
CA LYS A 136 18.23 6.99 -6.14
C LYS A 136 18.01 5.83 -5.17
N TYR A 137 18.30 6.02 -3.90
CA TYR A 137 18.12 5.01 -2.85
C TYR A 137 16.64 4.65 -2.66
N THR A 138 15.76 5.65 -2.65
CA THR A 138 14.32 5.46 -2.56
C THR A 138 13.75 4.76 -3.79
N LYS A 139 14.23 5.12 -4.99
CA LYS A 139 13.85 4.42 -6.22
C LYS A 139 14.21 2.93 -6.19
N GLN A 140 15.33 2.57 -5.58
CA GLN A 140 15.69 1.15 -5.37
C GLN A 140 14.63 0.43 -4.53
N ALA A 141 14.11 1.07 -3.48
CA ALA A 141 13.02 0.51 -2.68
C ALA A 141 11.75 0.30 -3.51
N TYR A 142 11.40 1.24 -4.38
CA TYR A 142 10.24 1.12 -5.28
C TYR A 142 10.39 -0.09 -6.21
N TYR A 143 11.51 -0.23 -6.89
CA TYR A 143 11.78 -1.36 -7.78
C TYR A 143 11.79 -2.68 -7.04
N ARG A 144 12.36 -2.72 -5.85
CA ARG A 144 12.40 -3.93 -5.05
C ARG A 144 11.01 -4.35 -4.57
N PHE A 145 10.17 -3.39 -4.20
CA PHE A 145 8.79 -3.64 -3.76
C PHE A 145 7.89 -4.12 -4.92
N ALA A 146 7.86 -3.38 -6.01
CA ALA A 146 6.95 -3.64 -7.14
C ALA A 146 7.44 -4.74 -8.07
N GLU A 147 8.75 -4.89 -8.23
CA GLU A 147 9.43 -5.80 -9.18
C GLU A 147 9.05 -5.61 -10.66
N ALA A 148 8.21 -4.63 -10.96
CA ALA A 148 7.76 -4.33 -12.32
C ALA A 148 7.68 -2.81 -12.52
N PRO A 149 8.39 -2.23 -13.52
CA PRO A 149 8.39 -0.78 -13.75
C PRO A 149 7.01 -0.19 -14.06
N ASP A 150 6.15 -0.93 -14.72
CA ASP A 150 4.78 -0.52 -15.06
C ASP A 150 3.85 -0.41 -13.84
N LYS A 151 4.26 -0.96 -12.68
CA LYS A 151 3.54 -0.86 -11.40
C LYS A 151 4.09 0.25 -10.49
N ILE A 152 5.01 1.06 -10.97
CA ILE A 152 5.54 2.24 -10.27
C ILE A 152 4.93 3.48 -10.92
N LEU A 153 3.98 4.12 -10.22
CA LEU A 153 3.14 5.19 -10.75
C LEU A 153 3.47 6.52 -10.08
N ARG A 154 3.80 7.53 -10.88
CA ARG A 154 4.21 8.84 -10.35
C ARG A 154 3.06 9.62 -9.71
N HIS A 155 1.88 9.57 -10.23
CA HIS A 155 0.71 10.23 -9.70
C HIS A 155 -0.47 9.30 -9.78
N PHE A 156 -1.35 9.37 -8.81
CA PHE A 156 -2.57 8.61 -8.83
C PHE A 156 -3.69 9.47 -9.42
N SER A 157 -3.73 9.56 -10.75
CA SER A 157 -4.81 10.24 -11.46
C SER A 157 -6.11 9.44 -11.35
N GLU A 158 -7.23 10.09 -11.61
CA GLU A 158 -8.54 9.45 -11.59
C GLU A 158 -8.64 8.28 -12.57
N GLY A 159 -8.08 8.42 -13.79
CA GLY A 159 -8.03 7.35 -14.77
C GLY A 159 -7.22 6.14 -14.31
N ARG A 160 -6.10 6.35 -13.65
CA ARG A 160 -5.29 5.26 -13.07
C ARG A 160 -5.98 4.59 -11.90
N LEU A 161 -6.69 5.34 -11.07
CA LEU A 161 -7.51 4.81 -9.99
C LEU A 161 -8.59 3.88 -10.54
N CYS A 162 -9.32 4.31 -11.55
CA CYS A 162 -10.33 3.49 -12.23
C CYS A 162 -9.72 2.23 -12.84
N SER A 163 -8.57 2.34 -13.50
CA SER A 163 -7.85 1.21 -14.08
C SER A 163 -7.42 0.21 -13.00
N LEU A 164 -6.89 0.68 -11.87
CA LEU A 164 -6.51 -0.18 -10.76
C LEU A 164 -7.72 -0.90 -10.16
N VAL A 165 -8.80 -0.18 -9.90
CA VAL A 165 -10.05 -0.78 -9.39
C VAL A 165 -10.57 -1.83 -10.36
N HIS A 166 -10.58 -1.53 -11.66
CA HIS A 166 -10.96 -2.49 -12.68
C HIS A 166 -10.08 -3.74 -12.66
N THR A 167 -8.77 -3.57 -12.59
CA THR A 167 -7.82 -4.69 -12.48
C THR A 167 -8.09 -5.55 -11.25
N ILE A 168 -8.37 -4.92 -10.11
CA ILE A 168 -8.71 -5.63 -8.86
C ILE A 168 -10.02 -6.42 -9.03
N GLN A 169 -11.00 -5.87 -9.71
CA GLN A 169 -12.30 -6.50 -9.91
C GLN A 169 -12.28 -7.65 -10.92
N THR A 170 -11.42 -7.59 -11.94
CA THR A 170 -11.43 -8.53 -13.07
C THR A 170 -10.40 -9.66 -12.96
N HIS A 171 -9.38 -9.50 -12.15
CA HIS A 171 -8.39 -10.54 -11.90
C HIS A 171 -8.73 -11.35 -10.64
#